data_d8a570109ba7195b41f39f38e52667f1
#
_entry.id   d8a570109ba7195b41f39f38e52667f1
#
_cell.length_a   1.000
_cell.length_b   1.000
_cell.length_c   1.000
_cell.angle_alpha   90.00
_cell.angle_beta   90.00
_cell.angle_gamma   90.00
#
_symmetry.space_group_name_H-M   'P 1'
#
loop_
_entity.id
_entity.type
_entity.pdbx_description
1 polymer ?
#
loop_
_entity_poly.entity_id
_entity_poly.type
_entity_poly.pdbx_seq_one_letter_code
_entity_poly.pdbx_strand_id
1 'polypeptide(L)'
;MKKPSSSAISLDTQAALQRVMELMAIPGDSGQEAEVADYLVQHLRDAGAKAAWISRDQVQKRTPIRGNTGNLVCVLPGTVKGPRRLLMSHMDTVPICVGSQPVRRGNRVTSRNPESGLGADNRAGCAVTLTAACEILSRGLEHPPLTFLWTVQEEIGLHGARLLPKNQLKSPKLCFNWDGGAAHKLTIGATGGYRMEIKISGLASHAGGAPEAGVSAIAIAGLAIADLQKRGWHGAIKKRGKLGTSNIGVIQGGAATNVVCDDVFIRAEARSHDGEFREEIVHEIESAFQKAATQVTNNEGQSGQVKFRGNLDYEAFRIPMDDPCVVAGRKAVECVGLEPEFAIANGGLDANWLSARGLPTVSFGCGQVNQHMKTEELMVDAYLDACQIGLILGTGAEGVMQD
;
A
#
# COMPACT_ATOMS: atom_id res chain seq x y z
N MET A 1 12.10 39.16 -30.83
CA MET A 1 11.07 38.41 -30.02
C MET A 1 11.81 37.73 -28.90
N LYS A 2 11.64 38.18 -27.64
CA LYS A 2 12.21 37.52 -26.47
C LYS A 2 11.43 36.22 -26.22
N LYS A 3 12.10 35.05 -26.22
CA LYS A 3 11.53 33.81 -25.70
C LYS A 3 11.04 34.09 -24.27
N PRO A 4 9.84 33.72 -23.86
CA PRO A 4 9.47 33.76 -22.47
C PRO A 4 10.39 32.80 -21.72
N SER A 5 11.09 33.34 -20.72
CA SER A 5 11.85 32.51 -19.79
C SER A 5 10.85 31.65 -19.04
N SER A 6 10.83 30.34 -19.32
CA SER A 6 10.16 29.37 -18.45
C SER A 6 10.91 29.39 -17.11
N SER A 7 10.46 30.23 -16.17
CA SER A 7 10.90 30.10 -14.78
C SER A 7 10.31 28.77 -14.28
N ALA A 8 11.06 27.70 -14.41
CA ALA A 8 10.74 26.45 -13.75
C ALA A 8 10.44 26.77 -12.28
N ILE A 9 9.29 26.34 -11.78
CA ILE A 9 8.92 26.53 -10.38
C ILE A 9 10.00 25.80 -9.56
N SER A 10 10.91 26.57 -8.94
CA SER A 10 12.03 26.01 -8.17
C SER A 10 11.55 25.53 -6.81
N LEU A 11 12.01 24.35 -6.41
CA LEU A 11 11.76 23.75 -5.09
C LEU A 11 12.75 24.32 -4.06
N ASP A 12 12.30 24.59 -2.82
CA ASP A 12 13.20 24.72 -1.67
C ASP A 12 13.66 23.33 -1.22
N THR A 13 14.80 22.91 -1.76
CA THR A 13 15.38 21.59 -1.51
C THR A 13 15.84 21.40 -0.06
N GLN A 14 16.23 22.47 0.63
CA GLN A 14 16.65 22.40 2.03
C GLN A 14 15.44 22.16 2.93
N ALA A 15 14.37 22.90 2.74
CA ALA A 15 13.12 22.70 3.48
C ALA A 15 12.49 21.34 3.19
N ALA A 16 12.53 20.88 1.93
CA ALA A 16 12.05 19.55 1.56
C ALA A 16 12.83 18.44 2.30
N LEU A 17 14.16 18.52 2.31
CA LEU A 17 15.01 17.56 3.00
C LEU A 17 14.82 17.57 4.52
N GLN A 18 14.66 18.75 5.11
CA GLN A 18 14.38 18.87 6.53
C GLN A 18 13.08 18.16 6.90
N ARG A 19 11.99 18.39 6.15
CA ARG A 19 10.67 17.76 6.39
C ARG A 19 10.75 16.23 6.37
N VAL A 20 11.42 15.63 5.39
CA VAL A 20 11.51 14.17 5.32
C VAL A 20 12.35 13.59 6.45
N MET A 21 13.46 14.27 6.83
CA MET A 21 14.30 13.86 7.95
C MET A 21 13.52 13.88 9.27
N GLU A 22 12.73 14.92 9.50
CA GLU A 22 11.88 15.06 10.69
C GLU A 22 10.76 14.01 10.69
N LEU A 23 10.05 13.82 9.57
CA LEU A 23 8.98 12.83 9.45
C LEU A 23 9.48 11.39 9.69
N MET A 24 10.64 11.02 9.17
CA MET A 24 11.21 9.69 9.40
C MET A 24 11.65 9.45 10.85
N ALA A 25 11.86 10.51 11.64
CA ALA A 25 12.19 10.40 13.06
C ALA A 25 10.94 10.24 13.97
N ILE A 26 9.75 10.58 13.47
CA ILE A 26 8.50 10.49 14.24
C ILE A 26 8.05 9.03 14.30
N PRO A 27 7.85 8.43 15.50
CA PRO A 27 7.22 7.11 15.62
C PRO A 27 5.81 7.12 15.03
N GLY A 28 5.36 6.00 14.49
CA GLY A 28 4.01 5.92 13.93
C GLY A 28 3.85 4.71 13.01
N ASP A 29 3.95 3.52 13.58
CA ASP A 29 3.52 2.29 12.95
C ASP A 29 1.99 2.25 12.78
N SER A 30 1.50 1.29 12.00
CA SER A 30 0.08 1.20 11.67
C SER A 30 -0.81 1.25 12.92
N GLY A 31 -1.71 2.22 12.97
CA GLY A 31 -2.60 2.51 14.10
C GLY A 31 -2.05 3.53 15.11
N GLN A 32 -0.82 4.01 14.95
CA GLN A 32 -0.15 4.97 15.83
C GLN A 32 0.27 6.25 15.11
N GLU A 33 -0.45 6.66 14.06
CA GLU A 33 -0.08 7.72 13.13
C GLU A 33 -0.39 9.15 13.64
N ALA A 34 -0.92 9.32 14.85
CA ALA A 34 -1.40 10.62 15.34
C ALA A 34 -0.31 11.71 15.35
N GLU A 35 0.91 11.42 15.82
CA GLU A 35 2.01 12.39 15.87
C GLU A 35 2.44 12.83 14.47
N VAL A 36 2.43 11.92 13.50
CA VAL A 36 2.69 12.24 12.09
C VAL A 36 1.61 13.15 11.54
N ALA A 37 0.34 12.84 11.81
CA ALA A 37 -0.78 13.67 11.38
C ALA A 37 -0.74 15.06 12.04
N ASP A 38 -0.29 15.18 13.30
CA ASP A 38 -0.11 16.46 13.99
C ASP A 38 1.01 17.28 13.35
N TYR A 39 2.14 16.65 13.02
CA TYR A 39 3.24 17.28 12.30
C TYR A 39 2.78 17.85 10.95
N LEU A 40 2.05 17.05 10.15
CA LEU A 40 1.51 17.48 8.85
C LEU A 40 0.57 18.69 9.02
N VAL A 41 -0.35 18.63 10.00
CA VAL A 41 -1.30 19.72 10.29
C VAL A 41 -0.57 21.01 10.67
N GLN A 42 0.46 20.91 11.52
CA GLN A 42 1.22 22.07 11.96
C GLN A 42 1.90 22.77 10.78
N HIS A 43 2.62 22.00 9.93
CA HIS A 43 3.30 22.55 8.76
C HIS A 43 2.34 23.14 7.72
N LEU A 44 1.16 22.52 7.51
CA LEU A 44 0.13 23.09 6.64
C LEU A 44 -0.37 24.43 7.16
N ARG A 45 -0.60 24.55 8.49
CA ARG A 45 -1.03 25.82 9.12
C ARG A 45 0.03 26.88 9.02
N ASP A 46 1.28 26.56 9.32
CA ASP A 46 2.42 27.48 9.24
C ASP A 46 2.64 27.98 7.80
N ALA A 47 2.34 27.16 6.81
CA ALA A 47 2.34 27.54 5.40
C ALA A 47 1.13 28.40 4.99
N GLY A 48 0.12 28.58 5.86
CA GLY A 48 -1.04 29.42 5.59
C GLY A 48 -2.35 28.69 5.31
N ALA A 49 -2.42 27.35 5.51
CA ALA A 49 -3.66 26.63 5.38
C ALA A 49 -4.70 27.04 6.45
N LYS A 50 -5.91 27.37 6.01
CA LYS A 50 -7.01 27.69 6.94
C LYS A 50 -7.47 26.42 7.66
N ALA A 51 -7.81 26.52 8.93
CA ALA A 51 -8.31 25.40 9.74
C ALA A 51 -9.49 24.67 9.07
N ALA A 52 -10.40 25.40 8.42
CA ALA A 52 -11.54 24.85 7.71
C ALA A 52 -11.19 23.99 6.47
N TRP A 53 -9.96 24.06 5.99
CA TRP A 53 -9.48 23.24 4.86
C TRP A 53 -8.93 21.89 5.31
N ILE A 54 -8.63 21.73 6.59
CA ILE A 54 -7.99 20.55 7.17
C ILE A 54 -9.03 19.77 7.98
N SER A 55 -9.11 18.47 7.74
CA SER A 55 -10.01 17.57 8.47
C SER A 55 -9.38 16.20 8.67
N ARG A 56 -9.76 15.53 9.76
CA ARG A 56 -9.48 14.10 10.00
C ARG A 56 -10.79 13.33 9.94
N ASP A 57 -10.79 12.17 9.30
CA ASP A 57 -11.94 11.28 9.34
C ASP A 57 -11.93 10.37 10.59
N GLN A 58 -12.79 9.38 10.59
CA GLN A 58 -12.95 8.45 11.71
C GLN A 58 -12.80 6.98 11.27
N VAL A 59 -12.07 6.75 10.16
CA VAL A 59 -11.93 5.39 9.59
C VAL A 59 -11.25 4.42 10.55
N GLN A 60 -10.31 4.91 11.40
CA GLN A 60 -9.63 4.10 12.40
C GLN A 60 -10.57 3.38 13.37
N LYS A 61 -11.78 3.90 13.59
CA LYS A 61 -12.79 3.23 14.44
C LYS A 61 -13.37 1.97 13.81
N ARG A 62 -13.19 1.78 12.51
CA ARG A 62 -13.73 0.66 11.70
C ARG A 62 -12.66 -0.30 11.22
N THR A 63 -11.39 0.00 11.45
CA THR A 63 -10.27 -0.88 11.10
C THR A 63 -10.13 -2.02 12.11
N PRO A 64 -9.54 -3.17 11.74
CA PRO A 64 -9.41 -4.32 12.63
C PRO A 64 -8.67 -4.05 13.93
N ILE A 65 -7.57 -3.28 13.86
CA ILE A 65 -6.75 -2.95 15.06
C ILE A 65 -7.19 -1.65 15.72
N ARG A 66 -8.16 -0.93 15.12
CA ARG A 66 -8.45 0.47 15.43
C ARG A 66 -7.20 1.33 15.33
N GLY A 67 -7.20 2.56 15.78
CA GLY A 67 -6.03 3.43 15.70
C GLY A 67 -6.27 4.71 16.49
N ASN A 68 -5.19 5.50 16.64
CA ASN A 68 -5.24 6.76 17.40
C ASN A 68 -5.65 7.97 16.55
N THR A 69 -5.65 7.85 15.20
CA THR A 69 -6.12 8.89 14.25
C THR A 69 -6.73 8.26 13.00
N GLY A 70 -7.54 9.02 12.27
CA GLY A 70 -8.04 8.68 10.94
C GLY A 70 -7.21 9.33 9.83
N ASN A 71 -7.65 9.17 8.58
CA ASN A 71 -7.03 9.83 7.44
C ASN A 71 -7.04 11.35 7.62
N LEU A 72 -5.95 11.99 7.22
CA LEU A 72 -5.84 13.45 7.17
C LEU A 72 -6.15 13.93 5.75
N VAL A 73 -7.02 14.93 5.64
CA VAL A 73 -7.40 15.54 4.35
C VAL A 73 -7.23 17.05 4.44
N CYS A 74 -6.58 17.64 3.43
CA CYS A 74 -6.53 19.09 3.25
C CYS A 74 -7.11 19.45 1.88
N VAL A 75 -8.13 20.30 1.85
CA VAL A 75 -8.85 20.69 0.63
C VAL A 75 -8.62 22.16 0.34
N LEU A 76 -7.84 22.46 -0.68
CA LEU A 76 -7.59 23.84 -1.12
C LEU A 76 -8.59 24.23 -2.22
N PRO A 77 -9.19 25.42 -2.14
CA PRO A 77 -9.86 26.04 -3.28
C PRO A 77 -8.81 26.37 -4.35
N GLY A 78 -9.16 26.24 -5.62
CA GLY A 78 -8.25 26.66 -6.68
C GLY A 78 -8.09 28.19 -6.74
N THR A 79 -6.91 28.66 -7.12
CA THR A 79 -6.66 30.07 -7.49
C THR A 79 -6.90 30.28 -8.98
N VAL A 80 -6.79 29.22 -9.78
CA VAL A 80 -7.14 29.17 -11.21
C VAL A 80 -8.18 28.10 -11.49
N LYS A 81 -8.86 28.19 -12.62
CA LYS A 81 -9.81 27.17 -13.10
C LYS A 81 -9.05 25.92 -13.55
N GLY A 82 -9.61 24.76 -13.26
CA GLY A 82 -9.05 23.46 -13.68
C GLY A 82 -9.71 22.28 -12.98
N PRO A 83 -9.44 21.06 -13.42
CA PRO A 83 -9.91 19.87 -12.73
C PRO A 83 -9.24 19.76 -11.35
N ARG A 84 -10.01 19.33 -10.34
CA ARG A 84 -9.43 19.05 -9.02
C ARG A 84 -8.41 17.93 -9.10
N ARG A 85 -7.27 18.11 -8.43
CA ARG A 85 -6.21 17.12 -8.34
C ARG A 85 -6.12 16.57 -6.93
N LEU A 86 -5.81 15.29 -6.81
CA LEU A 86 -5.51 14.61 -5.56
C LEU A 86 -4.02 14.26 -5.53
N LEU A 87 -3.33 14.67 -4.46
CA LEU A 87 -1.97 14.24 -4.14
C LEU A 87 -2.05 13.47 -2.83
N MET A 88 -1.52 12.23 -2.79
CA MET A 88 -1.67 11.39 -1.63
C MET A 88 -0.44 10.52 -1.32
N SER A 89 -0.42 10.02 -0.08
CA SER A 89 0.54 9.05 0.46
C SER A 89 -0.02 8.44 1.74
N HIS A 90 0.60 7.39 2.29
CA HIS A 90 0.21 6.89 3.60
C HIS A 90 1.14 7.39 4.72
N MET A 91 0.61 7.44 5.95
CA MET A 91 1.33 7.97 7.12
C MET A 91 2.06 6.89 7.91
N ASP A 92 1.53 5.68 7.95
CA ASP A 92 2.11 4.60 8.75
C ASP A 92 3.41 4.05 8.17
N THR A 93 4.14 3.37 9.00
CA THR A 93 5.32 2.56 8.66
C THR A 93 5.16 1.17 9.26
N VAL A 94 5.96 0.22 8.81
CA VAL A 94 6.07 -1.07 9.48
C VAL A 94 6.75 -0.95 10.86
N PRO A 95 6.47 -1.84 11.83
CA PRO A 95 6.96 -1.72 13.22
C PRO A 95 8.49 -1.64 13.35
N ILE A 96 9.25 -2.24 12.42
CA ILE A 96 10.72 -2.20 12.45
C ILE A 96 11.28 -0.78 12.29
N CYS A 97 10.50 0.17 11.80
CA CYS A 97 10.92 1.56 11.61
C CYS A 97 10.75 2.42 12.87
N VAL A 98 10.10 1.91 13.91
CA VAL A 98 9.96 2.61 15.20
C VAL A 98 11.33 2.79 15.84
N GLY A 99 11.64 4.04 16.25
CA GLY A 99 12.95 4.38 16.82
C GLY A 99 14.01 4.72 15.77
N SER A 100 13.60 5.00 14.54
CA SER A 100 14.46 5.51 13.47
C SER A 100 15.20 6.79 13.89
N GLN A 101 16.47 6.88 13.53
CA GLN A 101 17.34 8.04 13.74
C GLN A 101 17.95 8.44 12.40
N PRO A 102 17.23 9.22 11.57
CA PRO A 102 17.67 9.54 10.22
C PRO A 102 18.99 10.33 10.20
N VAL A 103 19.95 9.86 9.42
CA VAL A 103 21.24 10.53 9.20
C VAL A 103 21.56 10.54 7.72
N ARG A 104 21.81 11.74 7.19
CA ARG A 104 22.23 11.91 5.80
C ARG A 104 23.74 11.70 5.65
N ARG A 105 24.12 10.93 4.63
CA ARG A 105 25.51 10.74 4.19
C ARG A 105 25.58 10.87 2.66
N GLY A 106 25.98 12.04 2.20
CA GLY A 106 25.99 12.35 0.76
C GLY A 106 24.58 12.30 0.15
N ASN A 107 24.37 11.40 -0.79
CA ASN A 107 23.09 11.21 -1.49
C ASN A 107 22.15 10.18 -0.82
N ARG A 108 22.46 9.71 0.38
CA ARG A 108 21.65 8.71 1.10
C ARG A 108 21.29 9.18 2.49
N VAL A 109 20.09 8.78 2.93
CA VAL A 109 19.70 8.84 4.34
C VAL A 109 19.50 7.40 4.82
N THR A 110 20.02 7.08 6.00
CA THR A 110 19.86 5.80 6.68
C THR A 110 19.50 6.01 8.14
N SER A 111 19.00 5.00 8.82
CA SER A 111 18.88 5.07 10.28
C SER A 111 20.25 4.89 10.93
N ARG A 112 20.61 5.73 11.92
CA ARG A 112 21.77 5.53 12.78
C ARG A 112 21.53 4.41 13.81
N ASN A 113 20.27 4.14 14.15
CA ASN A 113 19.90 3.02 15.00
C ASN A 113 19.98 1.71 14.20
N PRO A 114 20.89 0.78 14.50
CA PRO A 114 21.08 -0.45 13.74
C PRO A 114 19.93 -1.45 13.92
N GLU A 115 19.08 -1.23 14.93
CA GLU A 115 17.94 -2.10 15.22
C GLU A 115 16.66 -1.64 14.51
N SER A 116 16.67 -0.44 13.89
CA SER A 116 15.50 0.08 13.18
C SER A 116 15.73 0.22 11.67
N GLY A 117 14.65 0.03 10.88
CA GLY A 117 14.53 0.58 9.53
C GLY A 117 14.50 2.10 9.55
N LEU A 118 14.46 2.73 8.38
CA LEU A 118 14.46 4.19 8.26
C LEU A 118 13.03 4.77 8.34
N GLY A 119 12.04 4.06 7.81
CA GLY A 119 10.68 4.57 7.64
C GLY A 119 10.53 5.52 6.44
N ALA A 120 11.41 5.40 5.43
CA ALA A 120 11.24 6.10 4.18
C ALA A 120 9.94 5.71 3.50
N ASP A 121 9.55 4.46 3.64
CA ASP A 121 8.24 3.93 3.31
C ASP A 121 7.28 4.12 4.52
N ASN A 122 6.32 5.10 4.48
CA ASN A 122 6.15 6.05 3.37
C ASN A 122 6.24 7.52 3.85
N ARG A 123 7.16 7.79 4.80
CA ARG A 123 7.41 9.19 5.25
C ARG A 123 7.95 10.05 4.11
N ALA A 124 8.62 9.45 3.12
CA ALA A 124 9.08 10.16 1.94
C ALA A 124 7.90 10.65 1.09
N GLY A 125 6.90 9.80 0.83
CA GLY A 125 5.67 10.22 0.15
C GLY A 125 4.89 11.29 0.93
N CYS A 126 4.82 11.16 2.27
CA CYS A 126 4.25 12.21 3.13
C CYS A 126 4.97 13.54 2.97
N ALA A 127 6.30 13.52 2.93
CA ALA A 127 7.11 14.73 2.78
C ALA A 127 6.98 15.33 1.37
N VAL A 128 6.87 14.53 0.32
CA VAL A 128 6.61 15.00 -1.06
C VAL A 128 5.30 15.78 -1.12
N THR A 129 4.20 15.19 -0.66
CA THR A 129 2.87 15.80 -0.71
C THR A 129 2.76 17.01 0.22
N LEU A 130 3.37 16.97 1.42
CA LEU A 130 3.46 18.11 2.32
C LEU A 130 4.29 19.26 1.71
N THR A 131 5.42 18.93 1.09
CA THR A 131 6.29 19.94 0.46
C THR A 131 5.55 20.66 -0.66
N ALA A 132 4.86 19.93 -1.54
CA ALA A 132 4.03 20.55 -2.58
C ALA A 132 2.98 21.49 -1.99
N ALA A 133 2.29 21.08 -0.92
CA ALA A 133 1.29 21.91 -0.24
C ALA A 133 1.91 23.18 0.38
N CYS A 134 3.03 23.03 1.10
CA CYS A 134 3.72 24.16 1.73
C CYS A 134 4.26 25.17 0.72
N GLU A 135 4.90 24.72 -0.36
CA GLU A 135 5.41 25.60 -1.42
C GLU A 135 4.27 26.39 -2.08
N ILE A 136 3.16 25.73 -2.41
CA ILE A 136 1.98 26.35 -3.01
C ILE A 136 1.41 27.42 -2.08
N LEU A 137 1.22 27.11 -0.81
CA LEU A 137 0.58 27.99 0.16
C LEU A 137 1.49 29.17 0.54
N SER A 138 2.73 28.93 0.95
CA SER A 138 3.64 29.95 1.46
C SER A 138 4.09 30.95 0.40
N ARG A 139 4.19 30.49 -0.85
CA ARG A 139 4.59 31.33 -1.99
C ARG A 139 3.42 31.91 -2.78
N GLY A 140 2.18 31.50 -2.44
CA GLY A 140 0.98 31.92 -3.17
C GLY A 140 0.98 31.51 -4.65
N LEU A 141 1.49 30.32 -4.97
CA LEU A 141 1.56 29.84 -6.34
C LEU A 141 0.15 29.59 -6.90
N GLU A 142 -0.04 29.93 -8.17
CA GLU A 142 -1.27 29.58 -8.87
C GLU A 142 -1.44 28.07 -8.95
N HIS A 143 -2.67 27.60 -8.67
CA HIS A 143 -2.97 26.17 -8.69
C HIS A 143 -4.47 25.90 -8.95
N PRO A 144 -4.84 24.79 -9.63
CA PRO A 144 -6.20 24.33 -9.71
C PRO A 144 -6.72 23.89 -8.32
N PRO A 145 -8.02 23.58 -8.15
CA PRO A 145 -8.51 22.99 -6.91
C PRO A 145 -7.70 21.73 -6.52
N LEU A 146 -7.24 21.67 -5.26
CA LEU A 146 -6.43 20.55 -4.76
C LEU A 146 -7.10 19.84 -3.61
N THR A 147 -6.80 18.56 -3.48
CA THR A 147 -7.01 17.75 -2.29
C THR A 147 -5.71 17.04 -1.97
N PHE A 148 -5.24 17.15 -0.74
CA PHE A 148 -4.15 16.35 -0.20
C PHE A 148 -4.76 15.31 0.73
N LEU A 149 -4.28 14.06 0.64
CA LEU A 149 -4.75 12.95 1.45
C LEU A 149 -3.54 12.20 2.02
N TRP A 150 -3.54 12.00 3.32
CA TRP A 150 -2.61 11.13 4.02
C TRP A 150 -3.42 10.03 4.70
N THR A 151 -3.23 8.80 4.26
CA THR A 151 -3.98 7.63 4.73
C THR A 151 -3.32 7.00 5.95
N VAL A 152 -4.10 6.22 6.69
CA VAL A 152 -3.64 5.42 7.83
C VAL A 152 -3.68 3.93 7.49
N GLN A 153 -2.82 3.13 8.15
CA GLN A 153 -2.88 1.67 8.12
C GLN A 153 -2.85 1.07 6.70
N GLU A 154 -2.00 1.61 5.84
CA GLU A 154 -1.72 1.07 4.53
C GLU A 154 -1.06 -0.31 4.65
N GLU A 155 0.01 -0.40 5.46
CA GLU A 155 0.93 -1.52 5.62
C GLU A 155 0.26 -2.83 6.12
N ILE A 156 -0.92 -2.71 6.68
CA ILE A 156 -1.67 -3.85 7.22
C ILE A 156 -2.95 -4.17 6.44
N GLY A 157 -3.10 -3.61 5.23
CA GLY A 157 -4.21 -3.94 4.33
C GLY A 157 -4.97 -2.75 3.76
N LEU A 158 -4.29 -1.64 3.48
CA LEU A 158 -4.82 -0.46 2.78
C LEU A 158 -6.09 0.11 3.44
N HIS A 159 -6.18 0.00 4.79
CA HIS A 159 -7.44 0.25 5.50
C HIS A 159 -7.90 1.70 5.39
N GLY A 160 -6.98 2.67 5.42
CA GLY A 160 -7.29 4.08 5.26
C GLY A 160 -7.97 4.37 3.94
N ALA A 161 -7.38 3.93 2.83
CA ALA A 161 -7.94 4.08 1.50
C ALA A 161 -9.23 3.25 1.32
N ARG A 162 -9.24 2.01 1.83
CA ARG A 162 -10.40 1.11 1.76
C ARG A 162 -11.65 1.71 2.39
N LEU A 163 -11.52 2.35 3.54
CA LEU A 163 -12.65 2.85 4.33
C LEU A 163 -12.93 4.35 4.13
N LEU A 164 -12.13 5.02 3.29
CA LEU A 164 -12.25 6.45 3.01
C LEU A 164 -13.67 6.84 2.56
N PRO A 165 -14.30 7.84 3.19
CA PRO A 165 -15.58 8.37 2.72
C PRO A 165 -15.46 9.07 1.35
N LYS A 166 -16.29 8.68 0.38
CA LYS A 166 -16.21 9.15 -1.01
C LYS A 166 -16.32 10.68 -1.16
N ASN A 167 -17.07 11.36 -0.30
CA ASN A 167 -17.34 12.80 -0.38
C ASN A 167 -16.20 13.68 0.14
N GLN A 168 -15.24 13.13 0.90
CA GLN A 168 -14.14 13.91 1.50
C GLN A 168 -13.18 14.46 0.45
N LEU A 169 -12.94 13.74 -0.63
CA LEU A 169 -11.97 14.11 -1.66
C LEU A 169 -12.46 15.21 -2.60
N LYS A 170 -13.75 15.59 -2.54
CA LYS A 170 -14.36 16.63 -3.42
C LYS A 170 -14.23 16.31 -4.91
N SER A 171 -14.35 15.02 -5.28
CA SER A 171 -14.40 14.51 -6.66
C SER A 171 -13.21 14.92 -7.53
N PRO A 172 -11.98 14.54 -7.17
CA PRO A 172 -10.80 14.81 -8.00
C PRO A 172 -10.95 14.09 -9.36
N LYS A 173 -10.30 14.67 -10.38
CA LYS A 173 -10.25 14.12 -11.74
C LYS A 173 -8.87 13.61 -12.13
N LEU A 174 -7.83 14.07 -11.45
CA LEU A 174 -6.45 13.66 -11.61
C LEU A 174 -5.91 13.24 -10.25
N CYS A 175 -5.49 11.98 -10.11
CA CYS A 175 -5.08 11.43 -8.82
C CYS A 175 -3.66 10.87 -8.89
N PHE A 176 -2.84 11.26 -7.91
CA PHE A 176 -1.43 10.95 -7.83
C PHE A 176 -1.08 10.48 -6.41
N ASN A 177 -0.42 9.34 -6.32
CA ASN A 177 0.09 8.76 -5.08
C ASN A 177 1.62 8.78 -5.10
N TRP A 178 2.28 8.92 -3.96
CA TRP A 178 3.73 8.73 -3.84
C TRP A 178 3.98 7.59 -2.87
N ASP A 179 4.55 6.51 -3.43
CA ASP A 179 4.84 5.29 -2.70
C ASP A 179 5.75 4.41 -3.55
N GLY A 180 7.02 4.28 -3.18
CA GLY A 180 7.99 3.47 -3.90
C GLY A 180 9.36 4.13 -4.15
N GLY A 181 10.15 3.53 -5.03
CA GLY A 181 11.54 3.85 -5.27
C GLY A 181 11.80 5.06 -6.17
N ALA A 182 12.20 4.82 -7.42
CA ALA A 182 12.66 5.87 -8.33
C ALA A 182 11.53 6.85 -8.71
N ALA A 183 11.80 8.15 -8.65
CA ALA A 183 10.82 9.23 -8.89
C ALA A 183 10.22 9.21 -10.30
N HIS A 184 10.96 8.75 -11.29
CA HIS A 184 10.53 8.66 -12.69
C HIS A 184 9.66 7.44 -13.00
N LYS A 185 9.49 6.53 -12.03
CA LYS A 185 8.70 5.33 -12.19
C LYS A 185 7.22 5.60 -11.89
N LEU A 186 6.38 5.45 -12.90
CA LEU A 186 4.94 5.59 -12.83
C LEU A 186 4.30 4.21 -12.73
N THR A 187 3.77 3.85 -11.57
CA THR A 187 3.00 2.63 -11.40
C THR A 187 1.57 2.90 -11.84
N ILE A 188 1.19 2.31 -12.98
CA ILE A 188 -0.10 2.47 -13.65
C ILE A 188 -1.02 1.26 -13.49
N GLY A 189 -0.62 0.31 -12.65
CA GLY A 189 -1.38 -0.88 -12.34
C GLY A 189 -0.78 -1.64 -11.17
N ALA A 190 -1.61 -2.40 -10.48
CA ALA A 190 -1.18 -3.29 -9.41
C ALA A 190 -2.03 -4.55 -9.36
N THR A 191 -1.48 -5.60 -8.74
CA THR A 191 -2.19 -6.86 -8.52
C THR A 191 -3.36 -6.69 -7.56
N GLY A 192 -4.34 -7.59 -7.62
CA GLY A 192 -5.37 -7.75 -6.58
C GLY A 192 -4.96 -8.84 -5.59
N GLY A 193 -5.36 -8.67 -4.32
CA GLY A 193 -5.05 -9.58 -3.22
C GLY A 193 -6.30 -10.09 -2.51
N TYR A 194 -6.26 -11.37 -2.13
CA TYR A 194 -7.31 -12.03 -1.35
C TYR A 194 -6.68 -12.81 -0.21
N ARG A 195 -7.11 -12.59 1.02
CA ARG A 195 -6.63 -13.31 2.21
C ARG A 195 -7.64 -14.34 2.67
N MET A 196 -7.12 -15.46 3.19
CA MET A 196 -7.89 -16.61 3.61
C MET A 196 -7.47 -17.09 4.99
N GLU A 197 -8.46 -17.47 5.79
CA GLU A 197 -8.31 -18.22 7.03
C GLU A 197 -9.02 -19.57 6.86
N ILE A 198 -8.30 -20.65 7.10
CA ILE A 198 -8.82 -22.02 6.96
C ILE A 198 -8.66 -22.70 8.30
N LYS A 199 -9.78 -23.08 8.91
CA LYS A 199 -9.81 -23.86 10.13
C LYS A 199 -10.20 -25.30 9.79
N ILE A 200 -9.35 -26.25 10.16
CA ILE A 200 -9.58 -27.69 10.00
C ILE A 200 -9.88 -28.27 11.37
N SER A 201 -11.01 -28.95 11.52
CA SER A 201 -11.37 -29.68 12.73
C SER A 201 -11.44 -31.17 12.41
N GLY A 202 -10.66 -31.94 13.12
CA GLY A 202 -10.65 -33.42 13.11
C GLY A 202 -11.27 -34.00 14.35
N LEU A 203 -10.77 -35.19 14.78
CA LEU A 203 -11.17 -35.90 16.00
C LEU A 203 -9.91 -36.36 16.73
N ALA A 204 -9.74 -35.96 17.98
CA ALA A 204 -8.64 -36.42 18.81
C ALA A 204 -8.76 -37.88 19.21
N SER A 205 -7.64 -38.59 19.26
CA SER A 205 -7.52 -39.93 19.85
C SER A 205 -6.12 -40.17 20.37
N HIS A 206 -5.89 -41.24 21.12
CA HIS A 206 -4.59 -41.63 21.58
C HIS A 206 -3.76 -42.20 20.43
N ALA A 207 -2.70 -41.54 20.01
CA ALA A 207 -1.94 -41.87 18.79
C ALA A 207 -1.25 -43.24 18.83
N GLY A 208 -0.98 -43.81 20.02
CA GLY A 208 -0.41 -45.16 20.18
C GLY A 208 -1.41 -46.22 20.57
N GLY A 209 -2.58 -45.86 21.15
CA GLY A 209 -3.55 -46.80 21.66
C GLY A 209 -4.79 -47.01 20.78
N ALA A 210 -5.23 -45.98 20.07
CA ALA A 210 -6.40 -46.00 19.21
C ALA A 210 -6.28 -44.94 18.07
N PRO A 211 -5.22 -44.95 17.25
CA PRO A 211 -5.04 -43.96 16.19
C PRO A 211 -6.17 -44.00 15.16
N GLU A 212 -6.77 -45.17 14.94
CA GLU A 212 -7.88 -45.37 14.00
C GLU A 212 -9.21 -44.72 14.44
N ALA A 213 -9.35 -44.37 15.72
CA ALA A 213 -10.51 -43.63 16.23
C ALA A 213 -10.41 -42.11 15.97
N GLY A 214 -9.24 -41.59 15.63
CA GLY A 214 -9.00 -40.21 15.37
C GLY A 214 -9.12 -39.79 13.91
N VAL A 215 -9.29 -38.51 13.67
CA VAL A 215 -9.20 -37.87 12.34
C VAL A 215 -8.17 -36.75 12.40
N SER A 216 -7.03 -36.94 11.75
CA SER A 216 -5.89 -36.00 11.86
C SER A 216 -6.11 -34.75 11.00
N ALA A 217 -6.28 -33.59 11.64
CA ALA A 217 -6.32 -32.29 10.98
C ALA A 217 -4.99 -31.92 10.28
N ILE A 218 -3.85 -32.37 10.81
CA ILE A 218 -2.53 -32.22 10.17
C ILE A 218 -2.46 -33.02 8.88
N ALA A 219 -2.98 -34.27 8.87
CA ALA A 219 -3.03 -35.09 7.66
C ALA A 219 -3.89 -34.44 6.56
N ILE A 220 -5.06 -33.92 6.93
CA ILE A 220 -5.90 -33.14 6.01
C ILE A 220 -5.17 -31.96 5.42
N ALA A 221 -4.51 -31.14 6.26
CA ALA A 221 -3.74 -29.99 5.79
C ALA A 221 -2.60 -30.40 4.83
N GLY A 222 -1.85 -31.47 5.20
CA GLY A 222 -0.74 -31.99 4.38
C GLY A 222 -1.20 -32.46 3.00
N LEU A 223 -2.31 -33.22 2.92
CA LEU A 223 -2.90 -33.69 1.66
C LEU A 223 -3.39 -32.54 0.78
N ALA A 224 -4.07 -31.55 1.35
CA ALA A 224 -4.53 -30.39 0.61
C ALA A 224 -3.37 -29.57 0.01
N ILE A 225 -2.33 -29.30 0.80
CA ILE A 225 -1.14 -28.54 0.37
C ILE A 225 -0.39 -29.34 -0.72
N ALA A 226 -0.22 -30.65 -0.54
CA ALA A 226 0.44 -31.48 -1.53
C ALA A 226 -0.34 -31.54 -2.87
N ASP A 227 -1.67 -31.61 -2.82
CA ASP A 227 -2.53 -31.57 -4.01
C ASP A 227 -2.39 -30.22 -4.74
N LEU A 228 -2.46 -29.10 -4.02
CA LEU A 228 -2.26 -27.76 -4.59
C LEU A 228 -0.88 -27.64 -5.24
N GLN A 229 0.18 -28.09 -4.57
CA GLN A 229 1.54 -28.07 -5.11
C GLN A 229 1.64 -28.93 -6.37
N LYS A 230 1.12 -30.16 -6.35
CA LYS A 230 1.13 -31.09 -7.47
C LYS A 230 0.38 -30.56 -8.69
N ARG A 231 -0.78 -29.93 -8.48
CA ARG A 231 -1.60 -29.36 -9.54
C ARG A 231 -1.14 -27.97 -9.99
N GLY A 232 -0.09 -27.40 -9.36
CA GLY A 232 0.46 -26.07 -9.69
C GLY A 232 -0.48 -24.91 -9.34
N TRP A 233 -1.13 -25.01 -8.18
CA TRP A 233 -1.95 -23.97 -7.58
C TRP A 233 -1.33 -23.37 -6.31
N HIS A 234 -0.05 -23.70 -6.02
CA HIS A 234 0.74 -23.13 -4.93
C HIS A 234 2.01 -22.47 -5.47
N GLY A 235 2.40 -21.32 -4.93
CA GLY A 235 3.53 -20.52 -5.39
C GLY A 235 3.18 -19.68 -6.62
N ALA A 236 4.08 -19.64 -7.61
CA ALA A 236 3.84 -18.96 -8.87
C ALA A 236 2.91 -19.79 -9.76
N ILE A 237 1.81 -19.20 -10.20
CA ILE A 237 0.76 -19.87 -10.97
C ILE A 237 0.71 -19.29 -12.37
N LYS A 238 0.82 -20.18 -13.37
CA LYS A 238 0.65 -19.83 -14.79
C LYS A 238 -0.29 -20.84 -15.44
N LYS A 239 -1.49 -20.44 -15.78
CA LYS A 239 -2.51 -21.30 -16.39
C LYS A 239 -3.30 -20.55 -17.46
N ARG A 240 -3.45 -21.15 -18.64
CA ARG A 240 -4.24 -20.58 -19.75
C ARG A 240 -3.86 -19.13 -20.10
N GLY A 241 -2.56 -18.81 -20.01
CA GLY A 241 -2.06 -17.46 -20.28
C GLY A 241 -2.25 -16.46 -19.13
N LYS A 242 -2.97 -16.81 -18.07
CA LYS A 242 -3.15 -15.99 -16.86
C LYS A 242 -2.05 -16.25 -15.85
N LEU A 243 -1.69 -15.21 -15.08
CA LEU A 243 -0.64 -15.23 -14.06
C LEU A 243 -1.22 -14.89 -12.70
N GLY A 244 -0.75 -15.58 -11.67
CA GLY A 244 -1.08 -15.29 -10.28
C GLY A 244 -0.10 -15.94 -9.33
N THR A 245 -0.35 -15.77 -8.04
CA THR A 245 0.40 -16.41 -6.97
C THR A 245 -0.55 -16.88 -5.88
N SER A 246 -0.16 -17.93 -5.17
CA SER A 246 -0.77 -18.28 -3.89
C SER A 246 0.32 -18.64 -2.87
N ASN A 247 0.03 -18.40 -1.61
CA ASN A 247 0.92 -18.78 -0.53
C ASN A 247 0.14 -19.23 0.70
N ILE A 248 0.57 -20.34 1.30
CA ILE A 248 0.16 -20.75 2.63
C ILE A 248 1.26 -20.30 3.57
N GLY A 249 1.07 -19.10 4.17
CA GLY A 249 2.10 -18.42 4.94
C GLY A 249 2.16 -18.82 6.42
N VAL A 250 1.04 -19.33 6.96
CA VAL A 250 0.96 -19.75 8.37
C VAL A 250 0.21 -21.06 8.44
N ILE A 251 0.76 -21.99 9.21
CA ILE A 251 0.08 -23.23 9.65
C ILE A 251 0.39 -23.47 11.13
N GLN A 252 -0.65 -23.66 11.93
CA GLN A 252 -0.53 -23.89 13.38
C GLN A 252 -1.51 -25.00 13.79
N GLY A 253 -1.05 -25.94 14.61
CA GLY A 253 -1.91 -27.00 15.11
C GLY A 253 -1.13 -28.08 15.86
N GLY A 254 -1.85 -28.86 16.66
CA GLY A 254 -1.31 -29.93 17.49
C GLY A 254 -0.65 -29.43 18.79
N ALA A 255 -0.83 -30.19 19.87
CA ALA A 255 -0.30 -29.87 21.19
C ALA A 255 0.71 -30.92 21.70
N ALA A 256 0.58 -32.20 21.28
CA ALA A 256 1.37 -33.29 21.77
C ALA A 256 1.52 -34.41 20.72
N THR A 257 2.66 -35.12 20.73
CA THR A 257 2.98 -36.17 19.76
C THR A 257 2.19 -37.48 19.97
N ASN A 258 1.63 -37.69 21.16
CA ASN A 258 0.83 -38.88 21.51
C ASN A 258 -0.67 -38.67 21.35
N VAL A 259 -1.08 -37.56 20.73
CA VAL A 259 -2.49 -37.24 20.41
C VAL A 259 -2.63 -37.04 18.91
N VAL A 260 -3.64 -37.67 18.28
CA VAL A 260 -4.05 -37.37 16.92
C VAL A 260 -4.57 -35.93 16.90
N CYS A 261 -3.92 -35.04 16.13
CA CYS A 261 -4.24 -33.62 16.10
C CYS A 261 -5.63 -33.38 15.51
N ASP A 262 -6.49 -32.72 16.27
CA ASP A 262 -7.89 -32.46 15.90
C ASP A 262 -8.15 -31.00 15.49
N ASP A 263 -7.17 -30.10 15.56
CA ASP A 263 -7.35 -28.69 15.16
C ASP A 263 -6.08 -28.17 14.45
N VAL A 264 -6.31 -27.55 13.27
CA VAL A 264 -5.27 -26.83 12.52
C VAL A 264 -5.85 -25.51 12.00
N PHE A 265 -5.09 -24.44 12.20
CA PHE A 265 -5.37 -23.11 11.67
C PHE A 265 -4.35 -22.72 10.62
N ILE A 266 -4.83 -22.20 9.49
CA ILE A 266 -4.01 -21.79 8.34
C ILE A 266 -4.38 -20.38 7.93
N ARG A 267 -3.35 -19.57 7.57
CA ARG A 267 -3.52 -18.34 6.83
C ARG A 267 -2.84 -18.43 5.48
N ALA A 268 -3.58 -18.04 4.44
CA ALA A 268 -3.13 -18.09 3.06
C ALA A 268 -3.53 -16.82 2.31
N GLU A 269 -2.88 -16.59 1.17
CA GLU A 269 -3.22 -15.50 0.25
C GLU A 269 -3.23 -15.98 -1.20
N ALA A 270 -3.96 -15.25 -2.04
CA ALA A 270 -3.96 -15.39 -3.49
C ALA A 270 -3.86 -14.02 -4.14
N ARG A 271 -3.03 -13.89 -5.18
CA ARG A 271 -2.87 -12.63 -5.93
C ARG A 271 -2.95 -12.88 -7.43
N SER A 272 -3.58 -11.94 -8.14
CA SER A 272 -3.54 -11.89 -9.62
C SER A 272 -3.90 -10.48 -10.10
N HIS A 273 -3.37 -10.09 -11.27
CA HIS A 273 -3.82 -8.92 -12.02
C HIS A 273 -5.18 -9.11 -12.69
N ASP A 274 -5.66 -10.36 -12.78
CA ASP A 274 -6.96 -10.74 -13.27
C ASP A 274 -7.83 -11.18 -12.09
N GLY A 275 -8.90 -10.42 -11.80
CA GLY A 275 -9.77 -10.66 -10.65
C GLY A 275 -10.47 -12.02 -10.72
N GLU A 276 -10.95 -12.43 -11.91
CA GLU A 276 -11.58 -13.74 -12.11
C GLU A 276 -10.59 -14.88 -11.88
N PHE A 277 -9.35 -14.72 -12.34
CA PHE A 277 -8.32 -15.72 -12.11
C PHE A 277 -7.90 -15.78 -10.64
N ARG A 278 -7.87 -14.64 -9.92
CA ARG A 278 -7.68 -14.64 -8.46
C ARG A 278 -8.77 -15.43 -7.75
N GLU A 279 -10.04 -15.24 -8.11
CA GLU A 279 -11.15 -16.00 -7.55
C GLU A 279 -11.06 -17.49 -7.88
N GLU A 280 -10.59 -17.84 -9.07
CA GLU A 280 -10.30 -19.23 -9.42
C GLU A 280 -9.22 -19.85 -8.52
N ILE A 281 -8.12 -19.11 -8.25
CA ILE A 281 -7.08 -19.57 -7.32
C ILE A 281 -7.65 -19.80 -5.92
N VAL A 282 -8.49 -18.90 -5.42
CA VAL A 282 -9.17 -19.02 -4.12
C VAL A 282 -10.05 -20.27 -4.08
N HIS A 283 -10.85 -20.47 -5.13
CA HIS A 283 -11.74 -21.64 -5.24
C HIS A 283 -10.96 -22.98 -5.27
N GLU A 284 -9.83 -23.02 -5.98
CA GLU A 284 -8.97 -24.19 -6.05
C GLU A 284 -8.35 -24.54 -4.69
N ILE A 285 -7.98 -23.49 -3.91
CA ILE A 285 -7.49 -23.67 -2.53
C ILE A 285 -8.61 -24.23 -1.66
N GLU A 286 -9.79 -23.61 -1.64
CA GLU A 286 -10.92 -24.06 -0.84
C GLU A 286 -11.31 -25.51 -1.19
N SER A 287 -11.42 -25.81 -2.47
CA SER A 287 -11.76 -27.15 -2.99
C SER A 287 -10.75 -28.22 -2.56
N ALA A 288 -9.45 -27.91 -2.58
CA ALA A 288 -8.40 -28.84 -2.15
C ALA A 288 -8.55 -29.20 -0.66
N PHE A 289 -8.80 -28.23 0.21
CA PHE A 289 -9.00 -28.48 1.63
C PHE A 289 -10.30 -29.24 1.91
N GLN A 290 -11.43 -28.90 1.27
CA GLN A 290 -12.68 -29.62 1.39
C GLN A 290 -12.55 -31.08 0.94
N LYS A 291 -11.90 -31.32 -0.20
CA LYS A 291 -11.62 -32.66 -0.71
C LYS A 291 -10.72 -33.47 0.24
N ALA A 292 -9.65 -32.87 0.75
CA ALA A 292 -8.76 -33.55 1.69
C ALA A 292 -9.48 -33.98 2.99
N ALA A 293 -10.41 -33.13 3.48
CA ALA A 293 -11.18 -33.46 4.66
C ALA A 293 -12.00 -34.74 4.50
N THR A 294 -12.54 -35.02 3.30
CA THR A 294 -13.30 -36.25 3.02
C THR A 294 -12.41 -37.49 2.83
N GLN A 295 -11.12 -37.32 2.62
CA GLN A 295 -10.16 -38.41 2.41
C GLN A 295 -9.59 -38.98 3.71
N VAL A 296 -9.67 -38.22 4.81
CA VAL A 296 -9.16 -38.63 6.12
C VAL A 296 -10.36 -38.98 7.00
N THR A 297 -10.57 -40.28 7.21
CA THR A 297 -11.70 -40.81 8.00
C THR A 297 -11.19 -41.71 9.12
N ASN A 298 -11.94 -41.78 10.22
CA ASN A 298 -11.72 -42.78 11.27
C ASN A 298 -12.38 -44.12 10.95
N ASN A 299 -12.26 -45.10 11.86
CA ASN A 299 -12.85 -46.43 11.74
C ASN A 299 -14.39 -46.46 11.77
N GLU A 300 -15.04 -45.36 12.19
CA GLU A 300 -16.50 -45.16 12.16
C GLU A 300 -16.97 -44.44 10.89
N GLY A 301 -16.05 -44.11 9.97
CA GLY A 301 -16.36 -43.37 8.74
C GLY A 301 -16.59 -41.88 8.94
N GLN A 302 -16.28 -41.31 10.12
CA GLN A 302 -16.35 -39.88 10.37
C GLN A 302 -15.16 -39.18 9.71
N SER A 303 -15.38 -38.02 9.09
CA SER A 303 -14.36 -37.20 8.44
C SER A 303 -14.17 -35.87 9.16
N GLY A 304 -13.07 -35.18 8.82
CA GLY A 304 -12.82 -33.84 9.32
C GLY A 304 -13.75 -32.79 8.69
N GLN A 305 -13.74 -31.61 9.25
CA GLN A 305 -14.48 -30.45 8.76
C GLN A 305 -13.53 -29.31 8.43
N VAL A 306 -13.82 -28.57 7.36
CA VAL A 306 -13.09 -27.38 6.97
C VAL A 306 -14.03 -26.17 7.00
N LYS A 307 -13.65 -25.15 7.76
CA LYS A 307 -14.27 -23.82 7.71
C LYS A 307 -13.34 -22.88 6.99
N PHE A 308 -13.79 -22.39 5.85
CA PHE A 308 -13.07 -21.41 5.03
C PHE A 308 -13.68 -20.03 5.24
N ARG A 309 -12.82 -19.03 5.49
CA ARG A 309 -13.17 -17.62 5.54
C ARG A 309 -12.17 -16.87 4.70
N GLY A 310 -12.65 -15.96 3.86
CA GLY A 310 -11.77 -15.13 3.08
C GLY A 310 -12.38 -13.78 2.82
N ASN A 311 -11.53 -12.82 2.52
CA ASN A 311 -11.92 -11.48 2.14
C ASN A 311 -11.00 -10.92 1.08
N LEU A 312 -11.61 -10.13 0.20
CA LEU A 312 -10.87 -9.30 -0.72
C LEU A 312 -10.13 -8.22 0.06
N ASP A 313 -8.79 -8.20 -0.03
CA ASP A 313 -7.99 -7.12 0.53
C ASP A 313 -8.06 -5.89 -0.37
N TYR A 314 -7.81 -6.09 -1.67
CA TYR A 314 -7.88 -5.03 -2.68
C TYR A 314 -8.05 -5.62 -4.08
N GLU A 315 -8.72 -4.86 -4.96
CA GLU A 315 -8.87 -5.20 -6.38
C GLU A 315 -7.60 -4.86 -7.17
N ALA A 316 -7.35 -5.62 -8.23
CA ALA A 316 -6.38 -5.22 -9.24
C ALA A 316 -6.87 -3.98 -9.99
N PHE A 317 -5.92 -3.18 -10.45
CA PHE A 317 -6.23 -2.10 -11.36
C PHE A 317 -5.19 -1.99 -12.48
N ARG A 318 -5.61 -1.39 -13.59
CA ARG A 318 -4.73 -0.98 -14.67
C ARG A 318 -5.29 0.28 -15.33
N ILE A 319 -4.46 1.32 -15.41
CA ILE A 319 -4.81 2.60 -16.00
C ILE A 319 -4.31 2.60 -17.45
N PRO A 320 -5.15 2.99 -18.43
CA PRO A 320 -4.72 3.15 -19.82
C PRO A 320 -3.63 4.21 -19.97
N MET A 321 -2.76 4.06 -20.96
CA MET A 321 -1.63 4.99 -21.20
C MET A 321 -2.08 6.40 -21.62
N ASP A 322 -3.26 6.52 -22.18
CA ASP A 322 -3.89 7.77 -22.61
C ASP A 322 -4.81 8.41 -21.55
N ASP A 323 -4.93 7.77 -20.36
CA ASP A 323 -5.64 8.36 -19.24
C ASP A 323 -5.03 9.71 -18.83
N PRO A 324 -5.84 10.73 -18.55
CA PRO A 324 -5.34 12.06 -18.17
C PRO A 324 -4.35 12.07 -17.01
N CYS A 325 -4.49 11.16 -16.01
CA CYS A 325 -3.56 11.04 -14.90
C CYS A 325 -2.17 10.54 -15.39
N VAL A 326 -2.16 9.55 -16.29
CA VAL A 326 -0.92 8.99 -16.85
C VAL A 326 -0.22 10.02 -17.73
N VAL A 327 -0.98 10.72 -18.56
CA VAL A 327 -0.45 11.78 -19.44
C VAL A 327 0.14 12.94 -18.61
N ALA A 328 -0.56 13.41 -17.59
CA ALA A 328 -0.06 14.45 -16.70
C ALA A 328 1.18 14.00 -15.93
N GLY A 329 1.17 12.78 -15.40
CA GLY A 329 2.30 12.18 -14.68
C GLY A 329 3.54 12.06 -15.55
N ARG A 330 3.41 11.55 -16.78
CA ARG A 330 4.49 11.46 -17.76
C ARG A 330 5.12 12.82 -18.01
N LYS A 331 4.31 13.82 -18.35
CA LYS A 331 4.78 15.18 -18.60
C LYS A 331 5.51 15.77 -17.40
N ALA A 332 5.01 15.57 -16.19
CA ALA A 332 5.66 16.09 -14.99
C ALA A 332 7.06 15.46 -14.77
N VAL A 333 7.24 14.17 -15.07
CA VAL A 333 8.55 13.51 -15.04
C VAL A 333 9.47 14.08 -16.14
N GLU A 334 8.97 14.26 -17.36
CA GLU A 334 9.71 14.88 -18.46
C GLU A 334 10.15 16.33 -18.12
N CYS A 335 9.31 17.09 -17.40
CA CYS A 335 9.62 18.45 -16.96
C CYS A 335 10.81 18.54 -15.99
N VAL A 336 11.10 17.50 -15.23
CA VAL A 336 12.30 17.45 -14.37
C VAL A 336 13.52 16.84 -15.07
N GLY A 337 13.41 16.56 -16.38
CA GLY A 337 14.50 16.05 -17.21
C GLY A 337 14.74 14.55 -17.07
N LEU A 338 13.76 13.80 -16.55
CA LEU A 338 13.82 12.35 -16.40
C LEU A 338 13.01 11.65 -17.50
N GLU A 339 13.39 10.42 -17.82
CA GLU A 339 12.65 9.56 -18.74
C GLU A 339 11.61 8.72 -17.97
N PRO A 340 10.30 8.81 -18.30
CA PRO A 340 9.26 8.08 -17.59
C PRO A 340 9.35 6.57 -17.80
N GLU A 341 9.37 5.80 -16.69
CA GLU A 341 9.25 4.34 -16.68
C GLU A 341 7.86 3.93 -16.22
N PHE A 342 7.14 3.15 -17.04
CA PHE A 342 5.81 2.64 -16.66
C PHE A 342 5.91 1.24 -16.07
N ALA A 343 5.28 1.05 -14.91
CA ALA A 343 5.35 -0.19 -14.16
C ALA A 343 3.97 -0.71 -13.74
N ILE A 344 3.94 -2.00 -13.46
CA ILE A 344 2.81 -2.69 -12.83
C ILE A 344 3.35 -3.37 -11.57
N ALA A 345 2.80 -3.02 -10.41
CA ALA A 345 3.23 -3.54 -9.12
C ALA A 345 2.67 -4.94 -8.87
N ASN A 346 3.45 -5.79 -8.20
CA ASN A 346 3.02 -7.09 -7.70
C ASN A 346 2.57 -7.06 -6.23
N GLY A 347 2.60 -5.89 -5.59
CA GLY A 347 2.04 -5.58 -4.28
C GLY A 347 0.80 -4.71 -4.39
N GLY A 348 0.02 -4.60 -3.30
CA GLY A 348 -1.05 -3.63 -3.17
C GLY A 348 -0.49 -2.28 -2.76
N LEU A 349 -1.19 -1.22 -3.10
CA LEU A 349 -0.97 0.17 -2.67
C LEU A 349 -2.32 0.89 -2.62
N ASP A 350 -2.39 2.01 -1.94
CA ASP A 350 -3.65 2.76 -1.75
C ASP A 350 -4.37 3.11 -3.06
N ALA A 351 -3.60 3.25 -4.15
CA ALA A 351 -4.14 3.47 -5.49
C ALA A 351 -5.09 2.34 -5.97
N ASN A 352 -4.97 1.11 -5.45
CA ASN A 352 -5.90 0.01 -5.75
C ASN A 352 -7.34 0.39 -5.37
N TRP A 353 -7.53 0.88 -4.13
CA TRP A 353 -8.86 1.22 -3.63
C TRP A 353 -9.45 2.48 -4.28
N LEU A 354 -8.60 3.47 -4.60
CA LEU A 354 -9.06 4.66 -5.30
C LEU A 354 -9.48 4.31 -6.73
N SER A 355 -8.65 3.56 -7.45
CA SER A 355 -8.94 3.11 -8.83
C SER A 355 -10.20 2.24 -8.89
N ALA A 356 -10.39 1.31 -7.95
CA ALA A 356 -11.60 0.50 -7.83
C ALA A 356 -12.87 1.34 -7.58
N ARG A 357 -12.72 2.57 -7.10
CA ARG A 357 -13.82 3.52 -6.86
C ARG A 357 -14.04 4.52 -7.99
N GLY A 358 -13.38 4.32 -9.13
CA GLY A 358 -13.48 5.18 -10.30
C GLY A 358 -12.64 6.45 -10.22
N LEU A 359 -11.58 6.44 -9.40
CA LEU A 359 -10.55 7.47 -9.30
C LEU A 359 -9.20 6.87 -9.74
N PRO A 360 -8.93 6.77 -11.05
CA PRO A 360 -7.65 6.28 -11.56
C PRO A 360 -6.51 7.03 -10.90
N THR A 361 -5.59 6.31 -10.23
CA THR A 361 -4.53 6.92 -9.42
C THR A 361 -3.17 6.36 -9.84
N VAL A 362 -2.33 7.22 -10.42
CA VAL A 362 -0.94 6.89 -10.76
C VAL A 362 -0.09 6.98 -9.49
N SER A 363 0.76 5.98 -9.23
CA SER A 363 1.70 6.04 -8.12
C SER A 363 3.12 6.27 -8.60
N PHE A 364 3.83 7.21 -7.97
CA PHE A 364 5.22 7.57 -8.24
C PHE A 364 6.13 7.02 -7.15
N GLY A 365 7.40 6.82 -7.48
CA GLY A 365 8.42 6.62 -6.47
C GLY A 365 8.81 7.92 -5.77
N CYS A 366 9.43 7.80 -4.60
CA CYS A 366 9.90 8.92 -3.78
C CYS A 366 11.27 8.66 -3.13
N GLY A 367 12.08 7.81 -3.74
CA GLY A 367 13.47 7.56 -3.35
C GLY A 367 13.68 6.45 -2.33
N GLN A 368 12.68 5.65 -2.01
CA GLN A 368 12.74 4.53 -1.06
C GLN A 368 13.56 3.36 -1.65
N VAL A 369 14.38 2.75 -0.84
CA VAL A 369 15.18 1.55 -1.18
C VAL A 369 15.18 0.60 0.02
N ASN A 370 15.07 -0.71 -0.22
CA ASN A 370 15.05 -1.77 0.80
C ASN A 370 13.94 -1.56 1.85
N GLN A 371 12.73 -1.25 1.42
CA GLN A 371 11.58 -1.05 2.30
C GLN A 371 11.37 -2.27 3.22
N HIS A 372 10.80 -2.05 4.41
CA HIS A 372 10.50 -3.08 5.41
C HIS A 372 11.74 -3.81 5.96
N MET A 373 12.93 -3.23 5.81
CA MET A 373 14.20 -3.82 6.24
C MET A 373 15.00 -2.85 7.11
N LYS A 374 15.89 -3.38 7.99
CA LYS A 374 16.86 -2.57 8.75
C LYS A 374 17.87 -1.84 7.84
N THR A 375 18.01 -2.29 6.61
CA THR A 375 18.86 -1.68 5.57
C THR A 375 18.10 -0.68 4.69
N GLU A 376 16.95 -0.22 5.12
CA GLU A 376 16.16 0.77 4.40
C GLU A 376 16.93 2.08 4.26
N GLU A 377 16.88 2.66 3.06
CA GLU A 377 17.54 3.90 2.69
C GLU A 377 16.60 4.84 1.94
N LEU A 378 16.86 6.13 2.00
CA LEU A 378 16.27 7.13 1.12
C LEU A 378 17.34 7.71 0.20
N MET A 379 17.09 7.67 -1.11
CA MET A 379 17.93 8.33 -2.13
C MET A 379 17.52 9.79 -2.25
N VAL A 380 18.42 10.71 -1.85
CA VAL A 380 18.09 12.14 -1.70
C VAL A 380 17.74 12.81 -3.04
N ASP A 381 18.48 12.52 -4.10
CA ASP A 381 18.19 13.04 -5.44
C ASP A 381 16.81 12.58 -5.95
N ALA A 382 16.53 11.29 -5.90
CA ALA A 382 15.23 10.74 -6.29
C ALA A 382 14.06 11.30 -5.43
N TYR A 383 14.29 11.53 -4.13
CA TYR A 383 13.32 12.20 -3.28
C TYR A 383 13.05 13.65 -3.68
N LEU A 384 14.11 14.41 -3.98
CA LEU A 384 13.98 15.82 -4.41
C LEU A 384 13.32 15.93 -5.79
N ASP A 385 13.62 15.01 -6.71
CA ASP A 385 12.93 14.90 -8.00
C ASP A 385 11.44 14.62 -7.79
N ALA A 386 11.09 13.71 -6.88
CA ALA A 386 9.70 13.41 -6.52
C ALA A 386 8.99 14.64 -5.94
N CYS A 387 9.66 15.44 -5.10
CA CYS A 387 9.13 16.70 -4.59
C CYS A 387 8.86 17.71 -5.71
N GLN A 388 9.79 17.82 -6.67
CA GLN A 388 9.63 18.72 -7.83
C GLN A 388 8.47 18.25 -8.72
N ILE A 389 8.34 16.95 -8.98
CA ILE A 389 7.20 16.35 -9.71
C ILE A 389 5.89 16.64 -8.97
N GLY A 390 5.87 16.49 -7.65
CA GLY A 390 4.70 16.77 -6.82
C GLY A 390 4.26 18.24 -6.90
N LEU A 391 5.23 19.17 -6.90
CA LEU A 391 4.97 20.60 -7.03
C LEU A 391 4.44 20.96 -8.44
N ILE A 392 5.02 20.39 -9.50
CA ILE A 392 4.57 20.55 -10.89
C ILE A 392 3.12 20.04 -11.03
N LEU A 393 2.82 18.84 -10.55
CA LEU A 393 1.47 18.27 -10.60
C LEU A 393 0.48 19.08 -9.73
N GLY A 394 0.91 19.59 -8.58
CA GLY A 394 0.08 20.42 -7.71
C GLY A 394 -0.29 21.76 -8.36
N THR A 395 0.63 22.39 -9.05
CA THR A 395 0.40 23.68 -9.73
C THR A 395 -0.24 23.53 -11.12
N GLY A 396 -0.15 22.36 -11.75
CA GLY A 396 -0.60 22.16 -13.13
C GLY A 396 0.43 22.62 -14.17
N ALA A 397 1.67 22.86 -13.75
CA ALA A 397 2.72 23.42 -14.62
C ALA A 397 3.19 22.44 -15.72
N GLU A 398 2.86 21.15 -15.65
CA GLU A 398 3.14 20.17 -16.70
C GLU A 398 2.41 20.48 -18.03
N GLY A 399 1.38 21.32 -17.99
CA GLY A 399 0.67 21.79 -19.17
C GLY A 399 1.29 23.02 -19.86
N VAL A 400 2.12 23.78 -19.15
CA VAL A 400 2.65 25.09 -19.59
C VAL A 400 3.98 24.96 -20.34
N MET A 401 4.70 23.85 -20.18
CA MET A 401 6.07 23.67 -20.70
C MET A 401 6.16 23.12 -22.13
N GLN A 402 5.08 23.13 -22.91
CA GLN A 402 5.03 22.56 -24.27
C GLN A 402 4.69 23.54 -25.40
N ASP A 403 4.71 24.86 -25.17
CA ASP A 403 4.57 25.86 -26.27
C ASP A 403 5.86 26.59 -26.57
#